data_95c967b56e969ed333c675c58ae04d47
#
_entry.id   95c967b56e969ed333c675c58ae04d47
#
_cell.length_a   1.000
_cell.length_b   1.000
_cell.length_c   1.000
_cell.angle_alpha   90.00
_cell.angle_beta   90.00
_cell.angle_gamma   90.00
#
_symmetry.space_group_name_H-M   'P 1'
#
loop_
_entity.id
_entity.type
_entity.pdbx_description
1 polymer ?
#
loop_
_entity_poly.entity_id
_entity_poly.type
_entity_poly.pdbx_seq_one_letter_code
_entity_poly.pdbx_strand_id
1 'polypeptide(L)'
;VKCAVIPARGGSKRIPRKNILPFAGLPMIVHSIHAAQASGLFERIIISTDDQEIAAVARAHGAQTPFMRPPELSDDYTGTIPVVAHATQWLVDELGLEHIDAVCCLYATAPFVQPDDLVRGWQALTAGPWSYAFSVTEFAAPIFRAFKQNAEGGLEMFFPEHFPTRSQDLPQALHDAGQFYWGRPTAWLQQQRIFDAHSVPVFLPRWRVQDIDTPDDWRRAELVHAAMAMASITGAERATTGPRPLPRLVMRAARQQDCQSLFAWRNAPEVLRYSFNQAPLDWQEHATWFAAALADPARVLLIGQADGADCGVVRYDIDARRAIVSIYLAPGFAGRGIGRQMLREGEAWLSVHHPHVVELVAEIRPDNRASVALFEKEGFSFRQLSYRKALEVAG
;
A
#
# COMPACT_ATOMS: atom_id res chain seq x y z
N VAL A 1 -19.62 -16.40 1.99
CA VAL A 1 -18.82 -16.67 3.21
C VAL A 1 -17.33 -16.50 2.92
N LYS A 2 -16.60 -15.76 3.77
CA LYS A 2 -15.13 -15.64 3.74
C LYS A 2 -14.53 -16.47 4.87
N CYS A 3 -13.55 -17.31 4.54
CA CYS A 3 -12.93 -18.21 5.52
C CYS A 3 -11.43 -17.92 5.63
N ALA A 4 -10.90 -17.90 6.85
CA ALA A 4 -9.46 -17.95 7.08
C ALA A 4 -9.02 -19.40 7.32
N VAL A 5 -7.93 -19.81 6.71
CA VAL A 5 -7.24 -21.08 6.97
C VAL A 5 -5.84 -20.74 7.48
N ILE A 6 -5.52 -21.22 8.69
CA ILE A 6 -4.22 -21.03 9.32
C ILE A 6 -3.48 -22.38 9.37
N PRO A 7 -2.52 -22.62 8.47
CA PRO A 7 -1.69 -23.81 8.50
C PRO A 7 -0.73 -23.78 9.69
N ALA A 8 -0.75 -24.80 10.55
CA ALA A 8 0.11 -24.87 11.72
C ALA A 8 0.49 -26.33 12.03
N ARG A 9 1.62 -26.81 11.48
CA ARG A 9 2.09 -28.17 11.76
C ARG A 9 2.86 -28.26 13.09
N GLY A 10 2.83 -29.43 13.73
CA GLY A 10 3.56 -29.72 14.97
C GLY A 10 5.08 -29.84 14.79
N GLY A 11 5.52 -30.28 13.61
CA GLY A 11 6.90 -30.70 13.31
C GLY A 11 7.90 -29.59 13.00
N SER A 12 7.85 -28.44 13.68
CA SER A 12 8.85 -27.36 13.48
C SER A 12 10.23 -27.77 14.03
N LYS A 13 11.24 -27.88 13.13
CA LYS A 13 12.61 -28.38 13.48
C LYS A 13 13.55 -27.28 13.96
N ARG A 14 13.54 -26.11 13.31
CA ARG A 14 14.47 -24.99 13.59
C ARG A 14 14.12 -24.26 14.89
N ILE A 15 12.83 -24.09 15.16
CA ILE A 15 12.30 -23.59 16.43
C ILE A 15 11.24 -24.59 16.89
N PRO A 16 11.56 -25.47 17.86
CA PRO A 16 10.63 -26.48 18.35
C PRO A 16 9.32 -25.85 18.85
N ARG A 17 8.18 -26.43 18.46
CA ARG A 17 6.83 -25.96 18.85
C ARG A 17 6.54 -24.52 18.43
N LYS A 18 7.18 -23.97 17.39
CA LYS A 18 7.13 -22.56 16.95
C LYS A 18 5.73 -21.96 17.00
N ASN A 19 4.72 -22.69 16.51
CA ASN A 19 3.35 -22.16 16.37
C ASN A 19 2.64 -21.88 17.70
N ILE A 20 3.04 -22.52 18.79
CA ILE A 20 2.48 -22.32 20.14
C ILE A 20 3.51 -21.82 21.15
N LEU A 21 4.76 -21.60 20.73
CA LEU A 21 5.76 -20.97 21.58
C LEU A 21 5.31 -19.55 21.97
N PRO A 22 5.43 -19.15 23.24
CA PRO A 22 5.05 -17.80 23.67
C PRO A 22 5.84 -16.72 22.94
N PHE A 23 5.14 -15.83 22.25
CA PHE A 23 5.67 -14.63 21.62
C PHE A 23 4.90 -13.41 22.14
N ALA A 24 5.61 -12.46 22.71
CA ALA A 24 5.00 -11.25 23.31
C ALA A 24 3.81 -11.55 24.25
N GLY A 25 3.94 -12.62 25.05
CA GLY A 25 2.95 -13.00 26.07
C GLY A 25 1.79 -13.90 25.60
N LEU A 26 1.71 -14.21 24.31
CA LEU A 26 0.70 -15.12 23.73
C LEU A 26 1.35 -16.21 22.90
N PRO A 27 0.74 -17.39 22.72
CA PRO A 27 1.20 -18.37 21.73
C PRO A 27 1.25 -17.73 20.34
N MET A 28 2.29 -18.01 19.54
CA MET A 28 2.54 -17.38 18.23
C MET A 28 1.30 -17.39 17.33
N ILE A 29 0.62 -18.51 17.19
CA ILE A 29 -0.58 -18.65 16.34
C ILE A 29 -1.73 -17.74 16.75
N VAL A 30 -1.80 -17.35 18.03
CA VAL A 30 -2.87 -16.55 18.59
C VAL A 30 -2.85 -15.13 18.02
N HIS A 31 -1.68 -14.58 17.70
CA HIS A 31 -1.58 -13.28 17.03
C HIS A 31 -2.32 -13.28 15.69
N SER A 32 -2.15 -14.31 14.88
CA SER A 32 -2.86 -14.48 13.60
C SER A 32 -4.37 -14.70 13.80
N ILE A 33 -4.75 -15.50 14.79
CA ILE A 33 -6.18 -15.72 15.12
C ILE A 33 -6.84 -14.39 15.53
N HIS A 34 -6.21 -13.62 16.42
CA HIS A 34 -6.74 -12.33 16.86
C HIS A 34 -6.81 -11.30 15.72
N ALA A 35 -5.81 -11.25 14.83
CA ALA A 35 -5.86 -10.38 13.66
C ALA A 35 -7.02 -10.75 12.72
N ALA A 36 -7.23 -12.04 12.49
CA ALA A 36 -8.36 -12.52 11.69
C ALA A 36 -9.71 -12.14 12.34
N GLN A 37 -9.87 -12.35 13.64
CA GLN A 37 -11.08 -11.98 14.40
C GLN A 37 -11.32 -10.47 14.36
N ALA A 38 -10.29 -9.68 14.65
CA ALA A 38 -10.37 -8.22 14.69
C ALA A 38 -10.66 -7.58 13.32
N SER A 39 -10.36 -8.28 12.21
CA SER A 39 -10.70 -7.81 10.86
C SER A 39 -12.21 -7.77 10.59
N GLY A 40 -13.00 -8.56 11.33
CA GLY A 40 -14.44 -8.69 11.12
C GLY A 40 -14.85 -9.31 9.77
N LEU A 41 -13.88 -9.86 9.01
CA LEU A 41 -14.12 -10.36 7.66
C LEU A 41 -14.58 -11.81 7.60
N PHE A 42 -14.12 -12.63 8.56
CA PHE A 42 -14.21 -14.07 8.44
C PHE A 42 -15.38 -14.62 9.25
N GLU A 43 -16.23 -15.37 8.58
CA GLU A 43 -17.31 -16.16 9.21
C GLU A 43 -16.77 -17.44 9.83
N ARG A 44 -15.62 -17.95 9.32
CA ARG A 44 -14.91 -19.11 9.89
C ARG A 44 -13.40 -18.88 9.90
N ILE A 45 -12.76 -19.26 11.01
CA ILE A 45 -11.30 -19.28 11.16
C ILE A 45 -10.92 -20.73 11.47
N ILE A 46 -10.30 -21.39 10.50
CA ILE A 46 -9.97 -22.81 10.54
C ILE A 46 -8.46 -23.01 10.70
N ILE A 47 -8.09 -23.86 11.64
CA ILE A 47 -6.69 -24.26 11.80
C ILE A 47 -6.50 -25.64 11.14
N SER A 48 -5.61 -25.71 10.16
CA SER A 48 -5.15 -26.95 9.57
C SER A 48 -3.89 -27.41 10.30
N THR A 49 -4.02 -28.41 11.16
CA THR A 49 -2.91 -28.95 11.99
C THR A 49 -2.96 -30.47 12.11
N ASP A 50 -1.79 -31.09 12.27
CA ASP A 50 -1.57 -32.49 12.61
C ASP A 50 -1.34 -32.70 14.11
N ASP A 51 -1.39 -31.62 14.92
CA ASP A 51 -0.98 -31.60 16.32
C ASP A 51 -2.14 -31.24 17.26
N GLN A 52 -2.44 -32.11 18.21
CA GLN A 52 -3.57 -31.97 19.15
C GLN A 52 -3.39 -30.78 20.11
N GLU A 53 -2.16 -30.45 20.50
CA GLU A 53 -1.89 -29.32 21.39
C GLU A 53 -2.09 -28.00 20.66
N ILE A 54 -1.62 -27.87 19.41
CA ILE A 54 -1.90 -26.71 18.55
C ILE A 54 -3.42 -26.55 18.35
N ALA A 55 -4.12 -27.66 18.10
CA ALA A 55 -5.57 -27.65 17.96
C ALA A 55 -6.27 -27.17 19.25
N ALA A 56 -5.81 -27.62 20.43
CA ALA A 56 -6.36 -27.20 21.72
C ALA A 56 -6.15 -25.71 21.98
N VAL A 57 -4.92 -25.20 21.76
CA VAL A 57 -4.59 -23.77 21.88
C VAL A 57 -5.48 -22.94 20.96
N ALA A 58 -5.60 -23.32 19.70
CA ALA A 58 -6.39 -22.60 18.72
C ALA A 58 -7.88 -22.52 19.11
N ARG A 59 -8.47 -23.63 19.56
CA ARG A 59 -9.86 -23.66 20.04
C ARG A 59 -10.07 -22.78 21.25
N ALA A 60 -9.14 -22.76 22.19
CA ALA A 60 -9.19 -21.89 23.37
C ALA A 60 -9.22 -20.40 23.00
N HIS A 61 -8.72 -20.03 21.82
CA HIS A 61 -8.73 -18.66 21.30
C HIS A 61 -9.78 -18.43 20.19
N GLY A 62 -10.80 -19.29 20.09
CA GLY A 62 -11.98 -19.07 19.24
C GLY A 62 -11.83 -19.50 17.78
N ALA A 63 -10.76 -20.19 17.41
CA ALA A 63 -10.63 -20.80 16.09
C ALA A 63 -11.22 -22.21 16.05
N GLN A 64 -11.53 -22.71 14.86
CA GLN A 64 -12.09 -24.03 14.61
C GLN A 64 -10.99 -25.00 14.15
N THR A 65 -11.07 -26.25 14.62
CA THR A 65 -10.20 -27.34 14.18
C THR A 65 -11.07 -28.55 13.80
N PRO A 66 -11.78 -28.45 12.66
CA PRO A 66 -12.82 -29.41 12.31
C PRO A 66 -12.27 -30.76 11.85
N PHE A 67 -11.00 -30.82 11.50
CA PHE A 67 -10.28 -32.01 11.08
C PHE A 67 -8.84 -32.01 11.61
N MET A 68 -8.22 -33.17 11.64
CA MET A 68 -6.77 -33.29 11.75
C MET A 68 -6.19 -33.41 10.36
N ARG A 69 -5.10 -32.64 10.10
CA ARG A 69 -4.43 -32.65 8.80
C ARG A 69 -3.84 -34.04 8.54
N PRO A 70 -4.08 -34.63 7.34
CA PRO A 70 -3.52 -35.92 6.98
C PRO A 70 -1.97 -35.93 7.02
N PRO A 71 -1.34 -37.08 7.39
CA PRO A 71 0.12 -37.18 7.46
C PRO A 71 0.84 -36.82 6.18
N GLU A 72 0.27 -37.16 5.03
CA GLU A 72 0.80 -36.83 3.69
C GLU A 72 0.86 -35.35 3.36
N LEU A 73 0.11 -34.51 4.11
CA LEU A 73 0.13 -33.06 4.01
C LEU A 73 0.88 -32.38 5.17
N SER A 74 1.53 -33.19 6.04
CA SER A 74 2.16 -32.72 7.27
C SER A 74 3.68 -32.86 7.29
N ASP A 75 4.28 -33.32 6.18
CA ASP A 75 5.71 -33.47 6.03
C ASP A 75 6.46 -32.13 5.85
N ASP A 76 7.80 -32.20 5.70
CA ASP A 76 8.65 -31.02 5.54
C ASP A 76 8.62 -30.42 4.13
N TYR A 77 8.10 -31.14 3.14
CA TYR A 77 8.17 -30.80 1.72
C TYR A 77 6.86 -30.30 1.17
N THR A 78 5.75 -30.59 1.84
CA THR A 78 4.42 -30.16 1.42
C THR A 78 4.29 -28.65 1.54
N GLY A 79 4.08 -28.00 0.39
CA GLY A 79 3.89 -26.55 0.30
C GLY A 79 2.53 -26.08 0.82
N THR A 80 2.35 -24.78 0.85
CA THR A 80 1.12 -24.13 1.35
C THR A 80 -0.12 -24.50 0.54
N ILE A 81 0.01 -24.56 -0.80
CA ILE A 81 -1.14 -24.72 -1.70
C ILE A 81 -1.92 -26.03 -1.44
N PRO A 82 -1.29 -27.23 -1.38
CA PRO A 82 -2.02 -28.47 -1.10
C PRO A 82 -2.70 -28.47 0.27
N VAL A 83 -2.09 -27.87 1.29
CA VAL A 83 -2.66 -27.76 2.63
C VAL A 83 -3.91 -26.88 2.66
N VAL A 84 -3.89 -25.76 1.96
CA VAL A 84 -5.05 -24.86 1.87
C VAL A 84 -6.12 -25.46 0.96
N ALA A 85 -5.73 -26.15 -0.12
CA ALA A 85 -6.66 -26.86 -0.99
C ALA A 85 -7.47 -27.92 -0.22
N HIS A 86 -6.81 -28.71 0.65
CA HIS A 86 -7.48 -29.69 1.53
C HIS A 86 -8.51 -29.01 2.45
N ALA A 87 -8.13 -27.92 3.12
CA ALA A 87 -9.06 -27.17 3.96
C ALA A 87 -10.20 -26.52 3.15
N THR A 88 -9.92 -26.05 1.94
CA THR A 88 -10.92 -25.49 1.03
C THR A 88 -11.89 -26.58 0.56
N GLN A 89 -11.42 -27.78 0.26
CA GLN A 89 -12.28 -28.90 -0.09
C GLN A 89 -13.24 -29.25 1.06
N TRP A 90 -12.71 -29.34 2.28
CA TRP A 90 -13.56 -29.56 3.46
C TRP A 90 -14.65 -28.47 3.59
N LEU A 91 -14.29 -27.18 3.38
CA LEU A 91 -15.27 -26.07 3.38
C LEU A 91 -16.34 -26.23 2.30
N VAL A 92 -15.95 -26.69 1.11
CA VAL A 92 -16.89 -26.93 0.00
C VAL A 92 -17.84 -28.09 0.33
N ASP A 93 -17.34 -29.15 0.94
CA ASP A 93 -18.14 -30.30 1.35
C ASP A 93 -19.18 -29.91 2.44
N GLU A 94 -18.84 -28.96 3.31
CA GLU A 94 -19.71 -28.48 4.38
C GLU A 94 -20.70 -27.39 3.97
N LEU A 95 -20.32 -26.50 3.05
CA LEU A 95 -21.07 -25.27 2.77
C LEU A 95 -21.63 -25.21 1.34
N GLY A 96 -21.05 -25.94 0.39
CA GLY A 96 -21.22 -25.73 -1.05
C GLY A 96 -20.28 -24.65 -1.59
N LEU A 97 -19.73 -24.90 -2.79
CA LEU A 97 -18.76 -24.01 -3.43
C LEU A 97 -19.34 -22.60 -3.70
N GLU A 98 -20.63 -22.54 -4.04
CA GLU A 98 -21.37 -21.31 -4.38
C GLU A 98 -21.53 -20.36 -3.18
N HIS A 99 -21.35 -20.85 -1.95
CA HIS A 99 -21.47 -20.07 -0.73
C HIS A 99 -20.13 -19.54 -0.22
N ILE A 100 -19.00 -19.90 -0.86
CA ILE A 100 -17.67 -19.47 -0.44
C ILE A 100 -17.14 -18.38 -1.39
N ASP A 101 -17.09 -17.15 -0.91
CA ASP A 101 -16.57 -16.00 -1.69
C ASP A 101 -15.07 -16.08 -1.88
N ALA A 102 -14.34 -16.41 -0.79
CA ALA A 102 -12.87 -16.51 -0.79
C ALA A 102 -12.36 -17.29 0.42
N VAL A 103 -11.15 -17.84 0.25
CA VAL A 103 -10.36 -18.46 1.33
C VAL A 103 -9.05 -17.69 1.48
N CYS A 104 -8.75 -17.23 2.69
CA CYS A 104 -7.51 -16.58 3.04
C CYS A 104 -6.59 -17.56 3.78
N CYS A 105 -5.49 -17.94 3.18
CA CYS A 105 -4.40 -18.56 3.93
C CYS A 105 -3.71 -17.48 4.75
N LEU A 106 -3.68 -17.62 6.07
CA LEU A 106 -3.00 -16.72 7.00
C LEU A 106 -1.93 -17.53 7.76
N TYR A 107 -0.67 -17.15 7.68
CA TYR A 107 0.38 -17.92 8.33
C TYR A 107 0.30 -17.81 9.86
N ALA A 108 0.48 -18.94 10.54
CA ALA A 108 0.52 -19.01 12.00
C ALA A 108 1.64 -18.18 12.62
N THR A 109 2.70 -17.92 11.84
CA THR A 109 3.88 -17.15 12.24
C THR A 109 3.90 -15.75 11.65
N ALA A 110 2.73 -15.11 11.58
CA ALA A 110 2.57 -13.74 11.08
C ALA A 110 2.12 -12.76 12.19
N PRO A 111 2.94 -12.55 13.26
CA PRO A 111 2.53 -11.76 14.42
C PRO A 111 2.38 -10.26 14.14
N PHE A 112 2.82 -9.80 12.98
CA PHE A 112 2.77 -8.39 12.57
C PHE A 112 1.64 -8.07 11.58
N VAL A 113 0.85 -9.06 11.17
CA VAL A 113 -0.32 -8.82 10.33
C VAL A 113 -1.33 -7.97 11.10
N GLN A 114 -1.86 -6.96 10.41
CA GLN A 114 -2.89 -6.08 10.98
C GLN A 114 -4.25 -6.43 10.37
N PRO A 115 -5.36 -6.22 11.10
CA PRO A 115 -6.71 -6.41 10.54
C PRO A 115 -6.93 -5.70 9.21
N ASP A 116 -6.46 -4.46 9.08
CA ASP A 116 -6.58 -3.65 7.85
C ASP A 116 -5.81 -4.25 6.66
N ASP A 117 -4.73 -4.99 6.90
CA ASP A 117 -4.00 -5.67 5.82
C ASP A 117 -4.88 -6.77 5.18
N LEU A 118 -5.62 -7.51 6.01
CA LEU A 118 -6.55 -8.52 5.55
C LEU A 118 -7.73 -7.91 4.78
N VAL A 119 -8.24 -6.76 5.24
CA VAL A 119 -9.28 -5.98 4.53
C VAL A 119 -8.79 -5.53 3.17
N ARG A 120 -7.58 -4.97 3.09
CA ARG A 120 -6.96 -4.56 1.80
C ARG A 120 -6.75 -5.75 0.87
N GLY A 121 -6.37 -6.91 1.41
CA GLY A 121 -6.22 -8.14 0.64
C GLY A 121 -7.53 -8.58 0.00
N TRP A 122 -8.63 -8.58 0.75
CA TRP A 122 -9.97 -8.85 0.24
C TRP A 122 -10.38 -7.85 -0.86
N GLN A 123 -10.19 -6.55 -0.61
CA GLN A 123 -10.50 -5.50 -1.57
C GLN A 123 -9.69 -5.65 -2.86
N ALA A 124 -8.40 -5.97 -2.77
CA ALA A 124 -7.55 -6.19 -3.91
C ALA A 124 -8.01 -7.41 -4.76
N LEU A 125 -8.35 -8.53 -4.11
CA LEU A 125 -8.88 -9.72 -4.78
C LEU A 125 -10.15 -9.42 -5.56
N THR A 126 -11.03 -8.60 -4.99
CA THR A 126 -12.36 -8.29 -5.58
C THR A 126 -12.34 -7.15 -6.58
N ALA A 127 -11.28 -6.35 -6.62
CA ALA A 127 -11.14 -5.23 -7.55
C ALA A 127 -10.92 -5.65 -9.01
N GLY A 128 -10.65 -6.94 -9.28
CA GLY A 128 -10.42 -7.43 -10.63
C GLY A 128 -10.60 -8.95 -10.75
N PRO A 129 -10.28 -9.53 -11.89
CA PRO A 129 -10.44 -10.95 -12.18
C PRO A 129 -9.30 -11.80 -11.58
N TRP A 130 -8.81 -11.42 -10.40
CA TRP A 130 -7.68 -12.06 -9.76
C TRP A 130 -8.04 -13.42 -9.17
N SER A 131 -7.15 -14.39 -9.32
CA SER A 131 -7.20 -15.67 -8.63
C SER A 131 -6.72 -15.55 -7.20
N TYR A 132 -5.68 -14.73 -7.00
CA TYR A 132 -5.08 -14.48 -5.68
C TYR A 132 -4.79 -13.00 -5.44
N ALA A 133 -4.78 -12.61 -4.14
CA ALA A 133 -4.20 -11.37 -3.64
C ALA A 133 -3.36 -11.70 -2.41
N PHE A 134 -2.07 -11.36 -2.42
CA PHE A 134 -1.17 -11.78 -1.36
C PHE A 134 -0.21 -10.68 -0.90
N SER A 135 0.26 -10.83 0.34
CA SER A 135 1.16 -9.90 0.98
C SER A 135 2.54 -9.88 0.33
N VAL A 136 3.01 -8.71 -0.07
CA VAL A 136 4.35 -8.50 -0.63
C VAL A 136 5.04 -7.33 0.05
N THR A 137 6.37 -7.28 -0.07
CA THR A 137 7.14 -6.11 0.30
C THR A 137 8.30 -5.92 -0.67
N GLU A 138 8.93 -4.72 -0.61
CA GLU A 138 10.08 -4.38 -1.44
C GLU A 138 11.37 -4.97 -0.86
N PHE A 139 12.31 -5.34 -1.73
CA PHE A 139 13.66 -5.66 -1.30
C PHE A 139 14.35 -4.44 -0.68
N ALA A 140 15.18 -4.67 0.35
CA ALA A 140 15.93 -3.62 1.03
C ALA A 140 16.99 -2.95 0.14
N ALA A 141 17.51 -3.70 -0.83
CA ALA A 141 18.48 -3.25 -1.82
C ALA A 141 18.07 -3.75 -3.20
N PRO A 142 18.49 -3.05 -4.28
CA PRO A 142 18.17 -3.45 -5.64
C PRO A 142 18.72 -4.85 -5.97
N ILE A 143 17.86 -5.83 -6.19
CA ILE A 143 18.28 -7.22 -6.51
C ILE A 143 19.06 -7.30 -7.82
N PHE A 144 18.83 -6.41 -8.77
CA PHE A 144 19.56 -6.34 -10.02
C PHE A 144 21.04 -5.93 -9.85
N ARG A 145 21.45 -5.55 -8.63
CA ARG A 145 22.85 -5.32 -8.24
C ARG A 145 23.36 -6.36 -7.25
N ALA A 146 22.68 -7.52 -7.17
CA ALA A 146 23.14 -8.63 -6.34
C ALA A 146 24.38 -9.30 -6.95
N PHE A 147 25.22 -9.85 -6.07
CA PHE A 147 26.46 -10.52 -6.43
C PHE A 147 26.42 -11.96 -5.94
N LYS A 148 27.12 -12.83 -6.64
CA LYS A 148 27.55 -14.16 -6.17
C LYS A 148 29.05 -14.21 -6.06
N GLN A 149 29.57 -15.09 -5.21
CA GLN A 149 31.00 -15.39 -5.18
C GLN A 149 31.29 -16.41 -6.30
N ASN A 150 32.32 -16.14 -7.10
CA ASN A 150 32.81 -17.07 -8.11
C ASN A 150 33.74 -18.13 -7.50
N ALA A 151 34.17 -19.12 -8.31
CA ALA A 151 35.02 -20.22 -7.86
C ALA A 151 36.39 -19.74 -7.36
N GLU A 152 36.90 -18.63 -7.85
CA GLU A 152 38.19 -18.03 -7.50
C GLU A 152 38.12 -17.11 -6.26
N GLY A 153 36.91 -16.95 -5.66
CA GLY A 153 36.69 -16.12 -4.47
C GLY A 153 36.39 -14.64 -4.78
N GLY A 154 36.34 -14.24 -6.07
CA GLY A 154 35.95 -12.92 -6.51
C GLY A 154 34.41 -12.74 -6.54
N LEU A 155 33.96 -11.52 -6.90
CA LEU A 155 32.53 -11.20 -7.03
C LEU A 155 32.10 -11.17 -8.49
N GLU A 156 30.91 -11.67 -8.75
CA GLU A 156 30.25 -11.66 -10.05
C GLU A 156 28.79 -11.21 -9.89
N MET A 157 28.34 -10.26 -10.71
CA MET A 157 26.94 -9.81 -10.69
C MET A 157 26.02 -10.90 -11.23
N PHE A 158 24.82 -11.04 -10.63
CA PHE A 158 23.76 -11.87 -11.22
C PHE A 158 23.20 -11.26 -12.50
N PHE A 159 23.19 -9.92 -12.61
CA PHE A 159 22.64 -9.15 -13.72
C PHE A 159 23.66 -8.11 -14.21
N PRO A 160 24.74 -8.52 -14.92
CA PRO A 160 25.82 -7.64 -15.32
C PRO A 160 25.37 -6.52 -16.27
N GLU A 161 24.27 -6.73 -17.04
CA GLU A 161 23.67 -5.72 -17.91
C GLU A 161 23.19 -4.46 -17.18
N HIS A 162 22.93 -4.59 -15.88
CA HIS A 162 22.48 -3.47 -15.03
C HIS A 162 23.63 -2.74 -14.32
N PHE A 163 24.89 -3.07 -14.62
CA PHE A 163 26.05 -2.38 -14.02
C PHE A 163 26.02 -0.86 -14.27
N PRO A 164 25.75 -0.35 -15.49
CA PRO A 164 25.68 1.08 -15.76
C PRO A 164 24.36 1.74 -15.31
N THR A 165 23.32 0.96 -14.96
CA THR A 165 22.00 1.49 -14.62
C THR A 165 22.01 2.10 -13.22
N ARG A 166 21.51 3.33 -13.07
CA ARG A 166 21.37 3.96 -11.74
C ARG A 166 20.31 3.22 -10.91
N SER A 167 20.50 3.15 -9.59
CA SER A 167 19.60 2.39 -8.69
C SER A 167 18.12 2.80 -8.80
N GLN A 168 17.87 4.10 -9.04
CA GLN A 168 16.50 4.62 -9.19
C GLN A 168 15.84 4.30 -10.55
N ASP A 169 16.62 3.86 -11.54
CA ASP A 169 16.14 3.53 -12.88
C ASP A 169 15.98 2.00 -13.05
N LEU A 170 16.33 1.23 -12.02
CA LEU A 170 16.12 -0.21 -11.98
C LEU A 170 14.63 -0.55 -11.75
N PRO A 171 14.13 -1.65 -12.32
CA PRO A 171 12.78 -2.12 -12.02
C PRO A 171 12.57 -2.33 -10.52
N GLN A 172 11.38 -1.99 -10.03
CA GLN A 172 10.99 -2.32 -8.66
C GLN A 172 10.88 -3.84 -8.50
N ALA A 173 11.59 -4.39 -7.52
CA ALA A 173 11.52 -5.79 -7.19
C ALA A 173 10.76 -6.00 -5.88
N LEU A 174 9.87 -6.99 -5.89
CA LEU A 174 9.05 -7.37 -4.75
C LEU A 174 9.37 -8.80 -4.35
N HIS A 175 9.18 -9.11 -3.07
CA HIS A 175 9.18 -10.49 -2.59
C HIS A 175 7.94 -10.78 -1.76
N ASP A 176 7.63 -12.05 -1.63
CA ASP A 176 6.60 -12.54 -0.73
C ASP A 176 6.87 -12.08 0.71
N ALA A 177 5.87 -11.51 1.35
CA ALA A 177 5.94 -11.10 2.74
C ALA A 177 5.67 -12.27 3.71
N GLY A 178 5.18 -13.41 3.21
CA GLY A 178 4.95 -14.62 3.99
C GLY A 178 3.93 -14.43 5.12
N GLN A 179 2.91 -13.59 4.92
CA GLN A 179 1.92 -13.35 5.97
C GLN A 179 0.53 -13.87 5.60
N PHE A 180 -0.03 -13.49 4.45
CA PHE A 180 -1.34 -13.96 4.02
C PHE A 180 -1.49 -14.01 2.50
N TYR A 181 -2.41 -14.91 2.06
CA TYR A 181 -2.74 -15.16 0.66
C TYR A 181 -4.26 -15.35 0.55
N TRP A 182 -4.96 -14.35 0.05
CA TRP A 182 -6.35 -14.47 -0.35
C TRP A 182 -6.45 -15.19 -1.68
N GLY A 183 -7.38 -16.12 -1.82
CA GLY A 183 -7.60 -16.82 -3.08
C GLY A 183 -9.06 -17.17 -3.33
N ARG A 184 -9.43 -17.23 -4.60
CA ARG A 184 -10.71 -17.80 -5.01
C ARG A 184 -10.74 -19.27 -4.64
N PRO A 185 -11.88 -19.85 -4.16
CA PRO A 185 -11.94 -21.26 -3.81
C PRO A 185 -11.50 -22.18 -4.96
N THR A 186 -11.93 -21.87 -6.18
CA THR A 186 -11.52 -22.63 -7.38
C THR A 186 -10.03 -22.59 -7.65
N ALA A 187 -9.35 -21.48 -7.38
CA ALA A 187 -7.91 -21.36 -7.55
C ALA A 187 -7.14 -22.27 -6.57
N TRP A 188 -7.60 -22.32 -5.30
CA TRP A 188 -7.06 -23.24 -4.30
C TRP A 188 -7.28 -24.71 -4.67
N LEU A 189 -8.51 -25.08 -5.03
CA LEU A 189 -8.87 -26.46 -5.41
C LEU A 189 -8.11 -26.94 -6.64
N GLN A 190 -7.90 -26.08 -7.63
CA GLN A 190 -7.11 -26.35 -8.82
C GLN A 190 -5.60 -26.26 -8.57
N GLN A 191 -5.18 -25.89 -7.36
CA GLN A 191 -3.78 -25.72 -6.98
C GLN A 191 -3.01 -24.79 -7.92
N GLN A 192 -3.64 -23.70 -8.36
CA GLN A 192 -3.00 -22.70 -9.22
C GLN A 192 -1.79 -22.06 -8.52
N ARG A 193 -0.79 -21.67 -9.29
CA ARG A 193 0.41 -20.99 -8.74
C ARG A 193 0.02 -19.62 -8.20
N ILE A 194 0.47 -19.31 -6.96
CA ILE A 194 0.21 -18.00 -6.35
C ILE A 194 1.06 -16.91 -7.02
N PHE A 195 2.33 -17.20 -7.31
CA PHE A 195 3.27 -16.23 -7.90
C PHE A 195 3.18 -16.30 -9.43
N ASP A 196 2.14 -15.67 -9.98
CA ASP A 196 1.87 -15.67 -11.42
C ASP A 196 1.05 -14.43 -11.81
N ALA A 197 0.88 -14.20 -13.11
CA ALA A 197 0.23 -13.02 -13.70
C ALA A 197 -1.26 -12.84 -13.29
N HIS A 198 -1.92 -13.90 -12.82
CA HIS A 198 -3.30 -13.83 -12.31
C HIS A 198 -3.40 -13.44 -10.83
N SER A 199 -2.30 -12.99 -10.23
CA SER A 199 -2.23 -12.57 -8.81
C SER A 199 -1.95 -11.09 -8.67
N VAL A 200 -2.51 -10.47 -7.62
CA VAL A 200 -2.34 -9.04 -7.32
C VAL A 200 -1.60 -8.86 -6.00
N PRO A 201 -0.59 -7.95 -5.94
CA PRO A 201 0.17 -7.71 -4.72
C PRO A 201 -0.58 -6.82 -3.72
N VAL A 202 -0.45 -7.13 -2.43
CA VAL A 202 -0.87 -6.30 -1.30
C VAL A 202 0.38 -5.84 -0.56
N PHE A 203 0.73 -4.59 -0.69
CA PHE A 203 1.99 -4.05 -0.15
C PHE A 203 1.95 -3.93 1.37
N LEU A 204 2.98 -4.47 2.03
CA LEU A 204 3.23 -4.29 3.45
C LEU A 204 4.52 -3.49 3.68
N PRO A 205 4.58 -2.67 4.73
CA PRO A 205 5.82 -1.98 5.11
C PRO A 205 6.92 -2.99 5.47
N ARG A 206 8.11 -2.85 4.94
CA ARG A 206 9.26 -3.75 5.15
C ARG A 206 9.53 -4.07 6.62
N TRP A 207 9.40 -3.09 7.51
CA TRP A 207 9.67 -3.25 8.93
C TRP A 207 8.65 -4.16 9.64
N ARG A 208 7.46 -4.41 9.06
CA ARG A 208 6.46 -5.37 9.54
C ARG A 208 6.58 -6.75 8.88
N VAL A 209 7.52 -6.92 7.97
CA VAL A 209 7.74 -8.19 7.28
C VAL A 209 8.94 -8.88 7.90
N GLN A 210 8.68 -9.97 8.60
CA GLN A 210 9.71 -10.80 9.25
C GLN A 210 9.34 -12.27 9.06
N ASP A 211 10.14 -12.97 8.29
CA ASP A 211 10.10 -14.44 8.28
C ASP A 211 10.76 -14.94 9.56
N ILE A 212 10.07 -15.81 10.29
CA ILE A 212 10.51 -16.29 11.61
C ILE A 212 10.86 -17.77 11.50
N ASP A 213 12.08 -18.06 11.11
CA ASP A 213 12.55 -19.41 10.84
C ASP A 213 13.69 -19.88 11.74
N THR A 214 14.46 -18.96 12.28
CA THR A 214 15.59 -19.22 13.15
C THR A 214 15.40 -18.56 14.52
N PRO A 215 16.16 -18.95 15.57
CA PRO A 215 16.15 -18.23 16.85
C PRO A 215 16.55 -16.76 16.73
N ASP A 216 17.40 -16.40 15.78
CA ASP A 216 17.77 -15.01 15.50
C ASP A 216 16.59 -14.22 14.91
N ASP A 217 15.82 -14.82 14.00
CA ASP A 217 14.59 -14.21 13.48
C ASP A 217 13.58 -14.00 14.58
N TRP A 218 13.44 -14.97 15.48
CA TRP A 218 12.56 -14.87 16.64
C TRP A 218 12.93 -13.68 17.51
N ARG A 219 14.20 -13.56 17.89
CA ARG A 219 14.70 -12.44 18.70
C ARG A 219 14.48 -11.09 18.01
N ARG A 220 14.74 -11.04 16.69
CA ARG A 220 14.49 -9.84 15.90
C ARG A 220 13.00 -9.48 15.89
N ALA A 221 12.12 -10.46 15.73
CA ALA A 221 10.67 -10.25 15.78
C ALA A 221 10.24 -9.72 17.16
N GLU A 222 10.78 -10.25 18.28
CA GLU A 222 10.48 -9.71 19.63
C GLU A 222 10.90 -8.25 19.78
N LEU A 223 12.06 -7.86 19.26
CA LEU A 223 12.52 -6.47 19.29
C LEU A 223 11.59 -5.55 18.46
N VAL A 224 11.18 -6.00 17.28
CA VAL A 224 10.23 -5.24 16.43
C VAL A 224 8.89 -5.10 17.14
N HIS A 225 8.37 -6.18 17.74
CA HIS A 225 7.10 -6.14 18.47
C HIS A 225 7.16 -5.19 19.67
N ALA A 226 8.24 -5.22 20.44
CA ALA A 226 8.45 -4.30 21.56
C ALA A 226 8.51 -2.83 21.09
N ALA A 227 9.20 -2.56 19.97
CA ALA A 227 9.26 -1.22 19.38
C ALA A 227 7.88 -0.72 18.92
N MET A 228 7.05 -1.61 18.32
CA MET A 228 5.66 -1.28 17.96
C MET A 228 4.81 -0.96 19.17
N ALA A 229 4.90 -1.76 20.25
CA ALA A 229 4.17 -1.51 21.49
C ALA A 229 4.58 -0.18 22.13
N MET A 230 5.87 0.16 22.15
CA MET A 230 6.36 1.45 22.62
C MET A 230 5.85 2.62 21.76
N ALA A 231 5.84 2.47 20.44
CA ALA A 231 5.34 3.50 19.54
C ALA A 231 3.84 3.78 19.79
N SER A 232 3.04 2.75 20.04
CA SER A 232 1.62 2.89 20.38
C SER A 232 1.41 3.60 21.73
N ILE A 233 2.26 3.34 22.73
CA ILE A 233 2.18 3.96 24.07
C ILE A 233 2.62 5.43 24.03
N THR A 234 3.63 5.76 23.23
CA THR A 234 4.20 7.12 23.17
C THR A 234 3.45 8.07 22.24
N GLY A 235 2.37 7.62 21.60
CA GLY A 235 1.66 8.41 20.58
C GLY A 235 2.51 8.71 19.33
N ALA A 236 3.63 8.02 19.17
CA ALA A 236 4.50 8.09 18.01
C ALA A 236 3.92 7.35 16.79
N GLU A 237 2.59 7.24 16.70
CA GLU A 237 1.86 6.78 15.50
C GLU A 237 1.99 7.77 14.31
N ARG A 238 3.15 8.37 14.19
CA ARG A 238 3.45 9.29 13.08
C ARG A 238 4.38 8.65 12.07
N ALA A 239 4.08 7.54 11.48
CA ALA A 239 4.69 7.16 10.19
C ALA A 239 4.63 5.66 9.85
N THR A 240 3.57 4.95 10.19
CA THR A 240 3.37 3.60 9.66
C THR A 240 1.91 3.40 9.29
N THR A 241 1.49 4.19 8.35
CA THR A 241 0.19 4.03 7.74
C THR A 241 0.31 3.05 6.58
N GLY A 242 -0.24 1.85 6.77
CA GLY A 242 -1.04 1.29 5.70
C GLY A 242 -2.05 2.37 5.26
N PRO A 243 -2.66 2.32 4.08
CA PRO A 243 -3.54 3.38 3.64
C PRO A 243 -4.59 3.61 4.72
N ARG A 244 -4.42 4.70 5.47
CA ARG A 244 -5.48 5.28 6.26
C ARG A 244 -6.67 5.38 5.31
N PRO A 245 -7.90 5.06 5.71
CA PRO A 245 -9.04 5.39 4.88
C PRO A 245 -8.83 6.82 4.42
N LEU A 246 -8.90 7.03 3.10
CA LEU A 246 -8.66 8.35 2.55
C LEU A 246 -9.55 9.32 3.32
N PRO A 247 -9.01 10.41 3.86
CA PRO A 247 -9.79 11.35 4.65
C PRO A 247 -10.98 11.79 3.80
N ARG A 248 -12.12 12.03 4.43
CA ARG A 248 -13.26 12.59 3.70
C ARG A 248 -12.84 13.94 3.15
N LEU A 249 -12.57 13.95 1.85
CA LEU A 249 -12.15 15.15 1.14
C LEU A 249 -13.40 15.89 0.63
N VAL A 250 -13.42 17.19 0.84
CA VAL A 250 -14.42 18.11 0.27
C VAL A 250 -13.66 19.25 -0.39
N MET A 251 -14.05 19.61 -1.62
CA MET A 251 -13.53 20.79 -2.31
C MET A 251 -14.46 21.97 -2.07
N ARG A 252 -13.90 23.13 -1.74
CA ARG A 252 -14.62 24.39 -1.65
C ARG A 252 -13.92 25.49 -2.45
N ALA A 253 -14.67 26.44 -2.94
CA ALA A 253 -14.08 27.64 -3.54
C ALA A 253 -13.25 28.40 -2.50
N ALA A 254 -12.11 28.95 -2.94
CA ALA A 254 -11.28 29.81 -2.11
C ALA A 254 -11.99 31.12 -1.79
N ARG A 255 -11.68 31.68 -0.63
CA ARG A 255 -12.22 32.95 -0.12
C ARG A 255 -11.08 33.89 0.26
N GLN A 256 -11.35 35.18 0.42
CA GLN A 256 -10.34 36.18 0.77
C GLN A 256 -9.51 35.81 2.03
N GLN A 257 -10.15 35.17 3.00
CA GLN A 257 -9.49 34.69 4.23
C GLN A 257 -8.42 33.61 4.00
N ASP A 258 -8.44 32.93 2.87
CA ASP A 258 -7.49 31.83 2.57
C ASP A 258 -6.14 32.38 2.05
N CYS A 259 -6.05 33.68 1.74
CA CYS A 259 -4.86 34.32 1.17
C CYS A 259 -3.59 34.02 1.96
N GLN A 260 -3.65 34.16 3.29
CA GLN A 260 -2.49 33.94 4.15
C GLN A 260 -2.03 32.47 4.17
N SER A 261 -2.97 31.53 4.19
CA SER A 261 -2.67 30.10 4.15
C SER A 261 -2.03 29.72 2.82
N LEU A 262 -2.58 30.18 1.68
CA LEU A 262 -2.01 29.91 0.37
C LEU A 262 -0.61 30.52 0.21
N PHE A 263 -0.39 31.72 0.73
CA PHE A 263 0.93 32.34 0.76
C PHE A 263 1.95 31.51 1.52
N ALA A 264 1.57 31.06 2.74
CA ALA A 264 2.44 30.24 3.57
C ALA A 264 2.75 28.89 2.89
N TRP A 265 1.75 28.22 2.31
CA TRP A 265 1.95 26.94 1.62
C TRP A 265 2.81 27.09 0.37
N ARG A 266 2.57 28.16 -0.42
CA ARG A 266 3.32 28.40 -1.66
C ARG A 266 4.81 28.70 -1.39
N ASN A 267 5.10 29.30 -0.24
CA ASN A 267 6.47 29.61 0.20
C ASN A 267 7.12 28.46 1.01
N ALA A 268 6.42 27.36 1.25
CA ALA A 268 6.99 26.20 1.92
C ALA A 268 8.12 25.58 1.05
N PRO A 269 9.26 25.18 1.64
CA PRO A 269 10.41 24.69 0.90
C PRO A 269 10.10 23.53 -0.06
N GLU A 270 9.23 22.62 0.37
CA GLU A 270 8.78 21.47 -0.42
C GLU A 270 7.92 21.87 -1.64
N VAL A 271 7.20 23.00 -1.59
CA VAL A 271 6.43 23.52 -2.71
C VAL A 271 7.30 24.35 -3.63
N LEU A 272 8.16 25.22 -3.08
CA LEU A 272 9.11 26.05 -3.84
C LEU A 272 10.03 25.20 -4.70
N ARG A 273 10.56 24.11 -4.17
CA ARG A 273 11.47 23.20 -4.86
C ARG A 273 10.96 22.76 -6.23
N TYR A 274 9.66 22.50 -6.36
CA TYR A 274 9.04 21.97 -7.58
C TYR A 274 8.25 23.02 -8.37
N SER A 275 8.26 24.25 -7.92
CA SER A 275 7.62 25.36 -8.64
C SER A 275 8.48 25.85 -9.79
N PHE A 276 7.86 26.37 -10.86
CA PHE A 276 8.59 26.98 -11.98
C PHE A 276 9.36 28.22 -11.52
N ASN A 277 8.74 29.07 -10.71
CA ASN A 277 9.44 30.13 -9.98
C ASN A 277 9.76 29.63 -8.56
N GLN A 278 11.05 29.45 -8.28
CA GLN A 278 11.54 28.93 -6.99
C GLN A 278 11.89 30.06 -5.99
N ALA A 279 11.79 31.32 -6.40
CA ALA A 279 11.93 32.44 -5.48
C ALA A 279 10.75 32.52 -4.52
N PRO A 280 10.96 32.82 -3.23
CA PRO A 280 9.87 33.12 -2.32
C PRO A 280 9.00 34.26 -2.86
N LEU A 281 7.69 34.13 -2.72
CA LEU A 281 6.74 35.17 -3.08
C LEU A 281 6.81 36.31 -2.07
N ASP A 282 6.71 37.54 -2.57
CA ASP A 282 6.44 38.70 -1.73
C ASP A 282 4.97 38.72 -1.29
N TRP A 283 4.70 39.16 -0.06
CA TRP A 283 3.35 39.20 0.47
C TRP A 283 2.44 40.15 -0.29
N GLN A 284 2.94 41.34 -0.62
CA GLN A 284 2.11 42.38 -1.30
C GLN A 284 1.75 41.94 -2.71
N GLU A 285 2.70 41.35 -3.42
CA GLU A 285 2.48 40.80 -4.76
C GLU A 285 1.49 39.65 -4.70
N HIS A 286 1.62 38.73 -3.73
CA HIS A 286 0.71 37.60 -3.56
C HIS A 286 -0.71 38.05 -3.22
N ALA A 287 -0.87 38.98 -2.29
CA ALA A 287 -2.20 39.49 -1.87
C ALA A 287 -2.91 40.18 -3.03
N THR A 288 -2.18 40.97 -3.82
CA THR A 288 -2.72 41.64 -5.01
C THR A 288 -3.16 40.65 -6.07
N TRP A 289 -2.27 39.65 -6.36
CA TRP A 289 -2.59 38.57 -7.30
C TRP A 289 -3.79 37.75 -6.84
N PHE A 290 -3.87 37.40 -5.55
CA PHE A 290 -4.93 36.57 -5.01
C PHE A 290 -6.28 37.24 -5.08
N ALA A 291 -6.35 38.55 -4.76
CA ALA A 291 -7.58 39.34 -4.91
C ALA A 291 -8.06 39.42 -6.38
N ALA A 292 -7.12 39.63 -7.31
CA ALA A 292 -7.42 39.62 -8.75
C ALA A 292 -7.87 38.22 -9.22
N ALA A 293 -7.22 37.14 -8.72
CA ALA A 293 -7.57 35.79 -9.06
C ALA A 293 -8.97 35.37 -8.59
N LEU A 294 -9.42 35.86 -7.43
CA LEU A 294 -10.78 35.61 -6.95
C LEU A 294 -11.85 36.36 -7.74
N ALA A 295 -11.50 37.50 -8.35
CA ALA A 295 -12.40 38.31 -9.16
C ALA A 295 -12.48 37.88 -10.64
N ASP A 296 -11.55 37.01 -11.08
CA ASP A 296 -11.44 36.56 -12.46
C ASP A 296 -12.31 35.34 -12.72
N PRO A 297 -13.39 35.42 -13.52
CA PRO A 297 -14.25 34.27 -13.82
C PRO A 297 -13.55 33.16 -14.62
N ALA A 298 -12.43 33.48 -15.28
CA ALA A 298 -11.59 32.48 -15.98
C ALA A 298 -10.62 31.75 -15.05
N ARG A 299 -10.63 32.08 -13.76
CA ARG A 299 -9.75 31.45 -12.77
C ARG A 299 -10.51 30.85 -11.61
N VAL A 300 -10.32 29.56 -11.39
CA VAL A 300 -10.95 28.82 -10.29
C VAL A 300 -9.88 28.39 -9.30
N LEU A 301 -10.08 28.72 -8.03
CA LEU A 301 -9.25 28.30 -6.91
C LEU A 301 -10.11 27.46 -5.96
N LEU A 302 -9.78 26.16 -5.80
CA LEU A 302 -10.47 25.23 -4.91
C LEU A 302 -9.55 24.81 -3.78
N ILE A 303 -10.01 24.96 -2.55
CA ILE A 303 -9.33 24.46 -1.34
C ILE A 303 -9.84 23.06 -1.04
N GLY A 304 -8.92 22.09 -0.93
CA GLY A 304 -9.24 20.77 -0.41
C GLY A 304 -9.28 20.76 1.11
N GLN A 305 -10.32 20.18 1.68
CA GLN A 305 -10.48 19.96 3.13
C GLN A 305 -10.50 18.46 3.39
N ALA A 306 -9.51 17.98 4.13
CA ALA A 306 -9.38 16.58 4.56
C ALA A 306 -9.77 16.50 6.05
N ASP A 307 -10.84 15.78 6.36
CA ASP A 307 -11.39 15.68 7.74
C ASP A 307 -11.59 17.06 8.42
N GLY A 308 -12.00 18.06 7.62
CA GLY A 308 -12.25 19.43 8.09
C GLY A 308 -11.01 20.34 8.16
N ALA A 309 -9.80 19.83 7.89
CA ALA A 309 -8.59 20.64 7.80
C ALA A 309 -8.24 20.99 6.34
N ASP A 310 -7.90 22.25 6.07
CA ASP A 310 -7.44 22.68 4.75
C ASP A 310 -6.11 22.01 4.41
N CYS A 311 -6.05 21.26 3.30
CA CYS A 311 -4.95 20.35 2.97
C CYS A 311 -4.21 20.69 1.67
N GLY A 312 -4.68 21.67 0.91
CA GLY A 312 -4.04 22.10 -0.33
C GLY A 312 -4.98 22.89 -1.24
N VAL A 313 -4.50 23.23 -2.41
CA VAL A 313 -5.25 24.00 -3.41
C VAL A 313 -5.10 23.38 -4.80
N VAL A 314 -6.20 23.37 -5.55
CA VAL A 314 -6.23 23.14 -7.00
C VAL A 314 -6.64 24.42 -7.67
N ARG A 315 -5.87 24.85 -8.67
CA ARG A 315 -6.17 26.01 -9.51
C ARG A 315 -6.43 25.58 -10.94
N TYR A 316 -7.45 26.14 -11.54
CA TYR A 316 -7.74 26.05 -12.97
C TYR A 316 -7.69 27.45 -13.59
N ASP A 317 -6.85 27.62 -14.61
CA ASP A 317 -6.84 28.80 -15.47
C ASP A 317 -7.56 28.39 -16.77
N ILE A 318 -8.77 28.91 -17.00
CA ILE A 318 -9.69 28.49 -18.07
C ILE A 318 -9.49 29.41 -19.29
N ASP A 319 -9.25 28.79 -20.45
CA ASP A 319 -9.19 29.45 -21.75
C ASP A 319 -10.09 28.69 -22.74
N ALA A 320 -11.24 29.31 -23.05
CA ALA A 320 -12.29 28.75 -23.91
C ALA A 320 -12.73 27.34 -23.42
N ARG A 321 -12.33 26.27 -24.14
CA ARG A 321 -12.71 24.89 -23.83
C ARG A 321 -11.61 24.11 -23.14
N ARG A 322 -10.53 24.77 -22.74
CA ARG A 322 -9.34 24.18 -22.13
C ARG A 322 -9.09 24.82 -20.76
N ALA A 323 -8.56 24.07 -19.81
CA ALA A 323 -8.08 24.63 -18.57
C ALA A 323 -6.67 24.11 -18.23
N ILE A 324 -5.83 25.02 -17.72
CA ILE A 324 -4.52 24.63 -17.16
C ILE A 324 -4.75 24.37 -15.68
N VAL A 325 -4.44 23.13 -15.24
CA VAL A 325 -4.55 22.72 -13.85
C VAL A 325 -3.20 22.78 -13.15
N SER A 326 -3.18 23.34 -11.96
CA SER A 326 -2.05 23.25 -11.03
C SER A 326 -2.52 22.88 -9.63
N ILE A 327 -1.71 22.08 -8.93
CA ILE A 327 -2.01 21.60 -7.59
C ILE A 327 -0.78 21.68 -6.70
N TYR A 328 -0.97 22.07 -5.44
CA TYR A 328 0.00 21.85 -4.39
C TYR A 328 -0.71 21.56 -3.06
N LEU A 329 -0.05 20.81 -2.21
CA LEU A 329 -0.55 20.43 -0.90
C LEU A 329 0.02 21.35 0.19
N ALA A 330 -0.75 21.54 1.25
CA ALA A 330 -0.26 22.14 2.47
C ALA A 330 0.86 21.27 3.10
N PRO A 331 1.82 21.87 3.82
CA PRO A 331 2.86 21.12 4.52
C PRO A 331 2.31 20.00 5.38
N GLY A 332 2.93 18.81 5.30
CA GLY A 332 2.52 17.62 6.06
C GLY A 332 1.36 16.81 5.46
N PHE A 333 0.81 17.18 4.30
CA PHE A 333 -0.26 16.42 3.62
C PHE A 333 0.23 15.58 2.43
N ALA A 334 1.49 15.72 2.03
CA ALA A 334 2.08 14.94 0.94
C ALA A 334 2.19 13.43 1.29
N GLY A 335 2.16 12.56 0.26
CA GLY A 335 2.36 11.11 0.41
C GLY A 335 1.15 10.33 0.94
N ARG A 336 -0.02 10.98 1.12
CA ARG A 336 -1.25 10.40 1.69
C ARG A 336 -2.34 10.11 0.65
N GLY A 337 -2.05 10.18 -0.63
CA GLY A 337 -3.06 10.06 -1.69
C GLY A 337 -4.00 11.26 -1.83
N ILE A 338 -3.88 12.28 -0.96
CA ILE A 338 -4.74 13.48 -0.94
C ILE A 338 -4.69 14.23 -2.26
N GLY A 339 -3.50 14.42 -2.85
CA GLY A 339 -3.37 15.11 -4.14
C GLY A 339 -4.16 14.44 -5.26
N ARG A 340 -4.19 13.10 -5.27
CA ARG A 340 -4.98 12.32 -6.21
C ARG A 340 -6.49 12.55 -6.03
N GLN A 341 -6.93 12.50 -4.78
CA GLN A 341 -8.33 12.74 -4.46
C GLN A 341 -8.76 14.19 -4.77
N MET A 342 -7.88 15.17 -4.47
CA MET A 342 -8.14 16.59 -4.81
C MET A 342 -8.27 16.82 -6.32
N LEU A 343 -7.46 16.14 -7.15
CA LEU A 343 -7.60 16.25 -8.61
C LEU A 343 -8.96 15.71 -9.06
N ARG A 344 -9.37 14.51 -8.62
CA ARG A 344 -10.64 13.89 -8.99
C ARG A 344 -11.85 14.73 -8.57
N GLU A 345 -11.86 15.16 -7.32
CA GLU A 345 -12.94 16.00 -6.80
C GLU A 345 -12.95 17.39 -7.46
N GLY A 346 -11.77 17.94 -7.77
CA GLY A 346 -11.63 19.17 -8.53
C GLY A 346 -12.15 19.07 -9.96
N GLU A 347 -11.86 17.97 -10.66
CA GLU A 347 -12.39 17.66 -11.99
C GLU A 347 -13.91 17.49 -11.97
N ALA A 348 -14.44 16.76 -10.98
CA ALA A 348 -15.88 16.61 -10.80
C ALA A 348 -16.55 17.97 -10.55
N TRP A 349 -15.94 18.82 -9.72
CA TRP A 349 -16.42 20.19 -9.48
C TRP A 349 -16.40 21.02 -10.77
N LEU A 350 -15.30 20.99 -11.52
CA LEU A 350 -15.14 21.74 -12.78
C LEU A 350 -16.18 21.31 -13.82
N SER A 351 -16.43 20.01 -13.95
CA SER A 351 -17.43 19.47 -14.89
C SER A 351 -18.84 19.96 -14.63
N VAL A 352 -19.19 20.22 -13.37
CA VAL A 352 -20.50 20.73 -12.97
C VAL A 352 -20.60 22.25 -13.21
N HIS A 353 -19.55 23.01 -12.86
CA HIS A 353 -19.61 24.49 -12.86
C HIS A 353 -19.12 25.11 -14.16
N HIS A 354 -18.26 24.39 -14.92
CA HIS A 354 -17.71 24.82 -16.21
C HIS A 354 -17.81 23.69 -17.26
N PRO A 355 -19.03 23.25 -17.62
CA PRO A 355 -19.21 22.08 -18.52
C PRO A 355 -18.71 22.31 -19.95
N HIS A 356 -18.34 23.52 -20.31
CA HIS A 356 -17.73 23.85 -21.59
C HIS A 356 -16.25 23.48 -21.66
N VAL A 357 -15.58 23.23 -20.53
CA VAL A 357 -14.17 22.77 -20.49
C VAL A 357 -14.14 21.30 -20.80
N VAL A 358 -13.39 20.93 -21.84
CA VAL A 358 -13.30 19.55 -22.34
C VAL A 358 -11.86 19.04 -22.38
N GLU A 359 -10.89 19.88 -22.10
CA GLU A 359 -9.46 19.51 -22.06
C GLU A 359 -8.79 20.10 -20.81
N LEU A 360 -8.08 19.24 -20.08
CA LEU A 360 -7.21 19.66 -18.99
C LEU A 360 -5.75 19.51 -19.40
N VAL A 361 -4.95 20.48 -19.04
CA VAL A 361 -3.50 20.50 -19.30
C VAL A 361 -2.78 20.79 -18.01
N ALA A 362 -1.76 20.00 -17.71
CA ALA A 362 -0.86 20.23 -16.59
C ALA A 362 0.54 20.57 -17.11
N GLU A 363 1.13 21.64 -16.58
CA GLU A 363 2.53 21.96 -16.80
C GLU A 363 3.33 21.49 -15.59
N ILE A 364 4.23 20.54 -15.80
CA ILE A 364 4.97 19.88 -14.70
C ILE A 364 6.47 19.96 -15.02
N ARG A 365 7.27 20.32 -14.02
CA ARG A 365 8.73 20.25 -14.16
C ARG A 365 9.17 18.79 -14.29
N PRO A 366 10.11 18.45 -15.20
CA PRO A 366 10.56 17.06 -15.43
C PRO A 366 11.18 16.40 -14.19
N ASP A 367 11.73 17.19 -13.27
CA ASP A 367 12.32 16.74 -12.00
C ASP A 367 11.27 16.50 -10.90
N ASN A 368 10.01 16.93 -11.09
CA ASN A 368 8.89 16.67 -10.18
C ASN A 368 8.21 15.32 -10.50
N ARG A 369 8.93 14.24 -10.25
CA ARG A 369 8.44 12.86 -10.54
C ARG A 369 7.16 12.52 -9.81
N ALA A 370 6.95 13.07 -8.60
CA ALA A 370 5.74 12.83 -7.83
C ALA A 370 4.49 13.38 -8.54
N SER A 371 4.58 14.60 -9.08
CA SER A 371 3.49 15.19 -9.86
C SER A 371 3.31 14.47 -11.20
N VAL A 372 4.39 14.12 -11.91
CA VAL A 372 4.30 13.34 -13.16
C VAL A 372 3.51 12.06 -12.92
N ALA A 373 3.92 11.25 -11.93
CA ALA A 373 3.24 10.00 -11.59
C ALA A 373 1.78 10.19 -11.12
N LEU A 374 1.48 11.32 -10.46
CA LEU A 374 0.13 11.67 -10.06
C LEU A 374 -0.77 11.90 -11.27
N PHE A 375 -0.36 12.76 -12.18
CA PHE A 375 -1.15 13.14 -13.35
C PHE A 375 -1.29 11.98 -14.34
N GLU A 376 -0.24 11.19 -14.57
CA GLU A 376 -0.32 9.98 -15.40
C GLU A 376 -1.34 8.96 -14.85
N LYS A 377 -1.38 8.74 -13.51
CA LYS A 377 -2.37 7.87 -12.86
C LYS A 377 -3.81 8.39 -12.96
N GLU A 378 -3.99 9.67 -13.19
CA GLU A 378 -5.30 10.29 -13.42
C GLU A 378 -5.62 10.47 -14.91
N GLY A 379 -4.89 9.78 -15.80
CA GLY A 379 -5.21 9.70 -17.23
C GLY A 379 -4.61 10.82 -18.08
N PHE A 380 -3.76 11.66 -17.51
CA PHE A 380 -3.02 12.65 -18.32
C PHE A 380 -1.92 11.93 -19.10
N SER A 381 -1.84 12.23 -20.39
CA SER A 381 -0.79 11.70 -21.27
C SER A 381 0.21 12.79 -21.63
N PHE A 382 1.50 12.44 -21.66
CA PHE A 382 2.54 13.34 -22.11
C PHE A 382 2.35 13.68 -23.59
N ARG A 383 2.28 14.98 -23.94
CA ARG A 383 2.09 15.43 -25.34
C ARG A 383 3.27 16.20 -25.90
N GLN A 384 4.07 16.94 -25.08
CA GLN A 384 5.10 17.85 -25.62
C GLN A 384 6.19 18.18 -24.62
N LEU A 385 7.47 18.19 -25.07
CA LEU A 385 8.60 18.84 -24.44
C LEU A 385 8.69 20.29 -24.95
N SER A 386 8.54 21.27 -24.06
CA SER A 386 8.74 22.66 -24.41
C SER A 386 10.15 23.12 -23.99
N TYR A 387 10.95 23.60 -24.96
CA TYR A 387 12.24 24.21 -24.71
C TYR A 387 12.10 25.73 -24.79
N ARG A 388 12.59 26.46 -23.78
CA ARG A 388 12.67 27.93 -23.80
C ARG A 388 14.13 28.36 -23.78
N LYS A 389 14.51 29.28 -24.65
CA LYS A 389 15.79 29.97 -24.63
C LYS A 389 15.54 31.47 -24.38
N ALA A 390 16.16 32.05 -23.36
CA ALA A 390 16.21 33.49 -23.23
C ALA A 390 17.17 34.04 -24.30
N LEU A 391 16.68 35.04 -25.04
CA LEU A 391 17.55 35.81 -25.94
C LEU A 391 18.17 36.95 -25.12
N GLU A 392 19.48 37.11 -25.18
CA GLU A 392 20.12 38.30 -24.67
C GLU A 392 19.65 39.48 -25.53
N VAL A 393 19.02 40.46 -24.90
CA VAL A 393 18.71 41.74 -25.54
C VAL A 393 20.05 42.47 -25.64
N ALA A 394 20.59 42.60 -26.86
CA ALA A 394 21.73 43.47 -27.11
C ALA A 394 21.36 44.89 -26.69
N GLY A 395 22.08 45.43 -25.69
CA GLY A 395 21.97 46.80 -25.21
C GLY A 395 22.45 47.84 -26.21
#